data_ff058728921a0a3a9e8e05d4444e973a
#
_entry.id   ff058728921a0a3a9e8e05d4444e973a
#
_cell.length_a   1.000
_cell.length_b   1.000
_cell.length_c   1.000
_cell.angle_alpha   90.00
_cell.angle_beta   90.00
_cell.angle_gamma   90.00
#
_symmetry.space_group_name_H-M   'P 1'
#
loop_
_entity.id
_entity.type
_entity.pdbx_description
1 polymer ?
#
loop_
_entity_poly.entity_id
_entity_poly.type
_entity_poly.pdbx_seq_one_letter_code
_entity_poly.pdbx_strand_id
1 'polypeptide(L)'
;MKRTFFTSESVMEGHPDKLCDQIADGILDAILKEDPFARVACDVSASTGLITVFGQITTVSTVDIPAIVRSIIQAVGYTDSDFGIDGKACSVLIGLDRQSPDIAAGVGSSLEKRLGSDDEADQLGAGDQGLMFGYACKETPELMPLPIMLAHRLAKKVAELRKSGELPYLRPDGKTQVTVEYADGHVKRIEAVVIACQHDESVDQERIREDMLRMVIPAVIPAELLDDQTKYFVNAIGVARPVSVRVETFETASLSEELIEELINKHFDLRPAAIIRNFDLRKPIYRNLACYGHFGRPELDLPWERTDKADLLADEMKALNNDMENQEGNAGQGQ
;
A
#
# COMPACT_ATOMS: atom_id res chain seq x y z
N MET A 1 -19.59 -7.24 -22.07
CA MET A 1 -19.45 -7.35 -20.59
C MET A 1 -18.09 -6.76 -20.26
N LYS A 2 -18.06 -5.60 -19.63
CA LYS A 2 -16.80 -4.90 -19.28
C LYS A 2 -16.12 -5.70 -18.16
N ARG A 3 -14.91 -6.20 -18.44
CA ARG A 3 -14.09 -6.96 -17.49
C ARG A 3 -12.98 -6.07 -16.97
N THR A 4 -12.90 -5.90 -15.66
CA THR A 4 -11.84 -5.10 -15.04
C THR A 4 -11.24 -5.84 -13.85
N PHE A 5 -10.00 -5.48 -13.49
CA PHE A 5 -9.30 -6.04 -12.34
C PHE A 5 -8.97 -4.93 -11.36
N PHE A 6 -9.08 -5.23 -10.08
CA PHE A 6 -8.62 -4.33 -9.04
C PHE A 6 -7.81 -5.09 -7.99
N THR A 7 -6.67 -4.55 -7.61
CA THR A 7 -5.72 -5.19 -6.70
C THR A 7 -5.49 -4.33 -5.49
N SER A 8 -5.49 -4.96 -4.31
CA SER A 8 -5.08 -4.32 -3.05
C SER A 8 -4.12 -5.20 -2.31
N GLU A 9 -3.22 -4.57 -1.55
CA GLU A 9 -2.26 -5.27 -0.71
C GLU A 9 -2.37 -4.81 0.75
N SER A 10 -2.01 -5.71 1.67
CA SER A 10 -1.89 -5.46 3.10
C SER A 10 -0.60 -6.05 3.62
N VAL A 11 -0.08 -5.48 4.68
CA VAL A 11 1.10 -5.96 5.39
C VAL A 11 0.76 -6.51 6.76
N MET A 12 1.59 -7.41 7.28
CA MET A 12 1.46 -7.96 8.63
C MET A 12 1.98 -6.99 9.67
N GLU A 13 1.69 -7.26 10.93
CA GLU A 13 2.09 -6.44 12.08
C GLU A 13 3.61 -6.27 12.24
N GLY A 14 4.40 -7.22 11.73
CA GLY A 14 5.86 -7.18 11.76
C GLY A 14 6.52 -6.55 10.54
N HIS A 15 5.75 -6.08 9.56
CA HIS A 15 6.32 -5.31 8.47
C HIS A 15 7.00 -4.04 9.02
N PRO A 16 8.20 -3.66 8.55
CA PRO A 16 8.96 -2.56 9.12
C PRO A 16 8.16 -1.27 9.28
N ASP A 17 7.42 -0.85 8.24
CA ASP A 17 6.61 0.36 8.30
C ASP A 17 5.47 0.24 9.32
N LYS A 18 4.80 -0.94 9.41
CA LYS A 18 3.74 -1.17 10.39
C LYS A 18 4.26 -1.30 11.81
N LEU A 19 5.46 -1.80 11.99
CA LEU A 19 6.13 -1.78 13.29
C LEU A 19 6.43 -0.34 13.72
N CYS A 20 6.89 0.51 12.80
CA CYS A 20 7.11 1.93 13.06
C CYS A 20 5.81 2.65 13.44
N ASP A 21 4.72 2.42 12.70
CA ASP A 21 3.40 2.99 12.99
C ASP A 21 2.91 2.56 14.38
N GLN A 22 3.01 1.27 14.73
CA GLN A 22 2.59 0.77 16.04
C GLN A 22 3.41 1.38 17.19
N ILE A 23 4.70 1.62 16.97
CA ILE A 23 5.57 2.27 17.97
C ILE A 23 5.17 3.74 18.13
N ALA A 24 4.99 4.48 17.03
CA ALA A 24 4.57 5.87 17.06
C ALA A 24 3.21 6.05 17.77
N ASP A 25 2.23 5.22 17.41
CA ASP A 25 0.91 5.22 18.02
C ASP A 25 0.93 4.77 19.48
N GLY A 26 1.79 3.79 19.84
CA GLY A 26 1.94 3.38 21.24
C GLY A 26 2.57 4.46 22.13
N ILE A 27 3.47 5.28 21.59
CA ILE A 27 4.00 6.47 22.28
C ILE A 27 2.90 7.52 22.42
N LEU A 28 2.12 7.78 21.35
CA LEU A 28 0.97 8.68 21.38
C LEU A 28 -0.05 8.26 22.45
N ASP A 29 -0.45 7.00 22.45
CA ASP A 29 -1.40 6.46 23.44
C ASP A 29 -0.92 6.62 24.88
N ALA A 30 0.36 6.33 25.13
CA ALA A 30 0.95 6.48 26.46
C ALA A 30 0.95 7.95 26.94
N ILE A 31 1.24 8.88 26.05
CA ILE A 31 1.22 10.32 26.34
C ILE A 31 -0.21 10.81 26.58
N LEU A 32 -1.15 10.46 25.67
CA LEU A 32 -2.55 10.91 25.77
C LEU A 32 -3.26 10.38 27.02
N LYS A 33 -2.84 9.23 27.53
CA LYS A 33 -3.37 8.67 28.79
C LYS A 33 -3.10 9.56 30.01
N GLU A 34 -2.00 10.29 30.00
CA GLU A 34 -1.59 11.18 31.10
C GLU A 34 -1.86 12.65 30.77
N ASP A 35 -1.78 13.04 29.50
CA ASP A 35 -1.98 14.39 29.00
C ASP A 35 -2.85 14.39 27.74
N PRO A 36 -4.19 14.42 27.88
CA PRO A 36 -5.12 14.42 26.72
C PRO A 36 -4.99 15.64 25.80
N PHE A 37 -4.31 16.68 26.23
CA PHE A 37 -4.09 17.90 25.44
C PHE A 37 -2.68 17.97 24.83
N ALA A 38 -1.89 16.90 24.96
CA ALA A 38 -0.57 16.82 24.35
C ALA A 38 -0.65 17.00 22.83
N ARG A 39 0.41 17.57 22.28
CA ARG A 39 0.64 17.64 20.82
C ARG A 39 1.82 16.77 20.47
N VAL A 40 1.56 15.75 19.67
CA VAL A 40 2.52 14.70 19.38
C VAL A 40 2.67 14.56 17.87
N ALA A 41 3.84 14.91 17.35
CA ALA A 41 4.31 14.62 16.00
C ALA A 41 5.54 13.71 16.16
N CYS A 42 5.30 12.40 16.22
CA CYS A 42 6.31 11.40 16.50
C CYS A 42 6.44 10.46 15.31
N ASP A 43 7.62 10.40 14.73
CA ASP A 43 7.99 9.50 13.66
C ASP A 43 8.96 8.43 14.17
N VAL A 44 8.94 7.27 13.51
CA VAL A 44 9.80 6.14 13.87
C VAL A 44 10.43 5.57 12.61
N SER A 45 11.69 5.18 12.72
CA SER A 45 12.41 4.44 11.68
C SER A 45 13.01 3.17 12.27
N ALA A 46 12.89 2.07 11.54
CA ALA A 46 13.39 0.76 11.94
C ALA A 46 14.47 0.26 10.95
N SER A 47 15.51 -0.32 11.49
CA SER A 47 16.55 -1.04 10.75
C SER A 47 16.97 -2.26 11.56
N THR A 48 17.82 -3.12 10.99
CA THR A 48 18.35 -4.28 11.72
C THR A 48 18.99 -3.85 13.03
N GLY A 49 18.44 -4.34 14.14
CA GLY A 49 18.92 -4.06 15.49
C GLY A 49 18.76 -2.63 16.01
N LEU A 50 18.07 -1.74 15.27
CA LEU A 50 17.98 -0.31 15.60
C LEU A 50 16.57 0.23 15.37
N ILE A 51 16.06 0.94 16.38
CA ILE A 51 14.88 1.83 16.26
C ILE A 51 15.32 3.26 16.54
N THR A 52 14.88 4.18 15.69
CA THR A 52 15.05 5.62 15.91
C THR A 52 13.67 6.25 16.05
N VAL A 53 13.44 6.94 17.15
CA VAL A 53 12.22 7.73 17.45
C VAL A 53 12.60 9.21 17.36
N PHE A 54 11.92 9.98 16.55
CA PHE A 54 12.24 11.38 16.33
C PHE A 54 10.97 12.21 16.06
N GLY A 55 11.09 13.53 16.14
CA GLY A 55 9.96 14.41 15.89
C GLY A 55 9.84 15.51 16.95
N GLN A 56 8.60 16.00 17.14
CA GLN A 56 8.33 17.12 18.04
C GLN A 56 7.13 16.80 18.94
N ILE A 57 7.33 16.94 20.26
CA ILE A 57 6.29 16.66 21.25
C ILE A 57 6.18 17.85 22.22
N THR A 58 4.94 18.25 22.48
CA THR A 58 4.62 19.20 23.54
C THR A 58 3.65 18.52 24.50
N THR A 59 4.13 18.21 25.69
CA THR A 59 3.36 17.51 26.73
C THR A 59 3.88 17.85 28.12
N VAL A 60 3.05 17.64 29.13
CA VAL A 60 3.44 17.64 30.56
C VAL A 60 3.70 16.23 31.09
N SER A 61 3.39 15.20 30.29
CA SER A 61 3.62 13.80 30.62
C SER A 61 5.10 13.42 30.49
N THR A 62 5.52 12.39 31.22
CA THR A 62 6.84 11.77 31.09
C THR A 62 6.65 10.26 30.92
N VAL A 63 6.86 9.76 29.70
CA VAL A 63 6.73 8.35 29.38
C VAL A 63 8.08 7.69 29.11
N ASP A 64 8.21 6.42 29.46
CA ASP A 64 9.40 5.61 29.17
C ASP A 64 9.34 5.08 27.73
N ILE A 65 9.77 5.93 26.77
CA ILE A 65 9.75 5.58 25.34
C ILE A 65 10.54 4.30 25.05
N PRO A 66 11.75 4.06 25.56
CA PRO A 66 12.44 2.79 25.36
C PRO A 66 11.65 1.57 25.81
N ALA A 67 10.96 1.64 26.94
CA ALA A 67 10.13 0.54 27.42
C ALA A 67 8.92 0.29 26.51
N ILE A 68 8.26 1.35 26.02
CA ILE A 68 7.16 1.25 25.07
C ILE A 68 7.64 0.58 23.77
N VAL A 69 8.71 1.07 23.17
CA VAL A 69 9.31 0.52 21.94
C VAL A 69 9.56 -0.97 22.10
N ARG A 70 10.27 -1.36 23.16
CA ARG A 70 10.63 -2.77 23.41
C ARG A 70 9.42 -3.66 23.61
N SER A 71 8.41 -3.17 24.33
CA SER A 71 7.18 -3.94 24.60
C SER A 71 6.41 -4.22 23.31
N ILE A 72 6.33 -3.25 22.40
CA ILE A 72 5.64 -3.40 21.10
C ILE A 72 6.39 -4.39 20.21
N ILE A 73 7.71 -4.25 20.08
CA ILE A 73 8.53 -5.16 19.29
C ILE A 73 8.35 -6.62 19.77
N GLN A 74 8.35 -6.83 21.09
CA GLN A 74 8.13 -8.16 21.67
C GLN A 74 6.71 -8.67 21.46
N ALA A 75 5.69 -7.81 21.59
CA ALA A 75 4.28 -8.16 21.37
C ALA A 75 3.99 -8.56 19.91
N VAL A 76 4.67 -7.92 18.97
CA VAL A 76 4.63 -8.29 17.54
C VAL A 76 5.29 -9.66 17.31
N GLY A 77 6.24 -10.07 18.16
CA GLY A 77 6.90 -11.37 18.09
C GLY A 77 8.37 -11.33 17.65
N TYR A 78 8.98 -10.16 17.64
CA TYR A 78 10.41 -10.01 17.41
C TYR A 78 11.17 -10.21 18.75
N THR A 79 11.46 -11.46 19.05
CA THR A 79 12.03 -11.92 20.33
C THR A 79 13.40 -12.54 20.21
N ASP A 80 13.96 -12.54 19.00
CA ASP A 80 15.26 -13.11 18.67
C ASP A 80 15.99 -12.20 17.67
N SER A 81 17.30 -12.04 17.83
CA SER A 81 18.17 -11.26 16.93
C SER A 81 18.19 -11.82 15.52
N ASP A 82 18.00 -13.13 15.33
CA ASP A 82 17.98 -13.79 14.04
C ASP A 82 16.75 -13.38 13.19
N PHE A 83 15.75 -12.74 13.79
CA PHE A 83 14.60 -12.16 13.07
C PHE A 83 14.91 -10.76 12.51
N GLY A 84 16.13 -10.25 12.69
CA GLY A 84 16.58 -8.95 12.27
C GLY A 84 16.48 -7.87 13.33
N ILE A 85 15.57 -8.02 14.30
CA ILE A 85 15.45 -7.15 15.47
C ILE A 85 14.96 -7.97 16.68
N ASP A 86 15.49 -7.67 17.86
CA ASP A 86 15.05 -8.23 19.13
C ASP A 86 14.62 -7.11 20.06
N GLY A 87 13.38 -7.17 20.54
CA GLY A 87 12.83 -6.17 21.46
C GLY A 87 13.58 -6.04 22.79
N LYS A 88 14.36 -7.05 23.20
CA LYS A 88 15.21 -6.97 24.41
C LYS A 88 16.55 -6.31 24.14
N ALA A 89 17.15 -6.57 22.97
CA ALA A 89 18.55 -6.23 22.68
C ALA A 89 18.74 -5.08 21.70
N CYS A 90 17.71 -4.68 20.92
CA CYS A 90 17.84 -3.63 19.93
C CYS A 90 18.24 -2.28 20.53
N SER A 91 18.96 -1.47 19.78
CA SER A 91 19.24 -0.08 20.13
C SER A 91 18.00 0.77 19.92
N VAL A 92 17.75 1.71 20.82
CA VAL A 92 16.69 2.72 20.72
C VAL A 92 17.32 4.10 20.81
N LEU A 93 17.28 4.85 19.72
CA LEU A 93 17.72 6.24 19.67
C LEU A 93 16.52 7.16 19.72
N ILE A 94 16.64 8.26 20.48
CA ILE A 94 15.56 9.23 20.67
C ILE A 94 16.09 10.61 20.29
N GLY A 95 15.43 11.23 19.31
CA GLY A 95 15.68 12.58 18.84
C GLY A 95 14.37 13.41 18.84
N LEU A 96 13.82 13.65 20.04
CA LEU A 96 12.57 14.38 20.22
C LEU A 96 12.84 15.79 20.74
N ASP A 97 12.29 16.78 20.04
CA ASP A 97 12.36 18.18 20.38
C ASP A 97 10.99 18.73 20.81
N ARG A 98 10.98 19.95 21.35
CA ARG A 98 9.75 20.72 21.56
C ARG A 98 9.33 21.37 20.24
N GLN A 99 8.01 21.51 20.05
CA GLN A 99 7.44 22.27 18.93
C GLN A 99 8.01 23.70 18.90
N SER A 100 8.25 24.23 17.68
CA SER A 100 8.68 25.61 17.53
C SER A 100 7.63 26.57 18.12
N PRO A 101 8.05 27.73 18.68
CA PRO A 101 7.11 28.71 19.24
C PRO A 101 6.06 29.21 18.25
N ASP A 102 6.42 29.36 16.97
CA ASP A 102 5.51 29.82 15.91
C ASP A 102 4.42 28.80 15.59
N ILE A 103 4.77 27.53 15.47
CA ILE A 103 3.81 26.44 15.28
C ILE A 103 2.91 26.33 16.52
N ALA A 104 3.50 26.37 17.70
CA ALA A 104 2.76 26.30 18.96
C ALA A 104 1.74 27.45 19.10
N ALA A 105 2.09 28.67 18.67
CA ALA A 105 1.20 29.83 18.69
C ALA A 105 0.04 29.68 17.67
N GLY A 106 0.31 29.15 16.47
CA GLY A 106 -0.71 28.93 15.43
C GLY A 106 -1.73 27.85 15.79
N VAL A 107 -1.25 26.73 16.36
CA VAL A 107 -2.11 25.62 16.80
C VAL A 107 -2.86 25.97 18.10
N GLY A 108 -2.22 26.68 19.04
CA GLY A 108 -2.79 27.04 20.33
C GLY A 108 -3.87 28.11 20.31
N SER A 109 -4.03 28.85 19.21
CA SER A 109 -5.10 29.84 19.02
C SER A 109 -5.38 29.97 17.52
N SER A 110 -6.54 29.50 17.09
CA SER A 110 -6.97 29.58 15.69
C SER A 110 -7.06 31.02 15.18
N LEU A 111 -7.17 31.20 13.88
CA LEU A 111 -7.43 32.51 13.28
C LEU A 111 -8.78 33.07 13.75
N GLU A 112 -9.82 32.21 13.78
CA GLU A 112 -11.17 32.54 14.19
C GLU A 112 -11.21 33.07 15.63
N LYS A 113 -10.51 32.42 16.56
CA LYS A 113 -10.35 32.90 17.94
C LYS A 113 -9.68 34.26 18.01
N ARG A 114 -8.61 34.43 17.25
CA ARG A 114 -7.88 35.74 17.20
C ARG A 114 -8.73 36.86 16.61
N LEU A 115 -9.71 36.52 15.78
CA LEU A 115 -10.69 37.45 15.21
C LEU A 115 -11.93 37.64 16.10
N GLY A 116 -11.97 37.02 17.28
CA GLY A 116 -12.99 37.24 18.30
C GLY A 116 -14.11 36.22 18.33
N SER A 117 -13.94 35.01 17.77
CA SER A 117 -14.93 33.94 17.95
C SER A 117 -14.93 33.43 19.38
N ASP A 118 -16.14 33.30 19.95
CA ASP A 118 -16.40 32.72 21.26
C ASP A 118 -16.80 31.23 21.17
N ASP A 119 -16.85 30.64 19.95
CA ASP A 119 -17.16 29.23 19.77
C ASP A 119 -16.02 28.36 20.32
N GLU A 120 -16.38 27.37 21.13
CA GLU A 120 -15.42 26.42 21.72
C GLU A 120 -14.69 25.62 20.65
N ALA A 121 -15.34 25.31 19.52
CA ALA A 121 -14.73 24.60 18.40
C ALA A 121 -13.65 25.42 17.68
N ASP A 122 -13.72 26.74 17.78
CA ASP A 122 -12.74 27.65 17.15
C ASP A 122 -11.48 27.89 18.02
N GLN A 123 -11.32 27.19 19.13
CA GLN A 123 -10.18 27.43 20.03
C GLN A 123 -8.85 26.96 19.45
N LEU A 124 -8.85 25.86 18.68
CA LEU A 124 -7.64 25.22 18.14
C LEU A 124 -7.55 25.41 16.63
N GLY A 125 -6.37 25.81 16.16
CA GLY A 125 -6.03 25.82 14.74
C GLY A 125 -5.53 24.47 14.27
N ALA A 126 -5.65 24.20 12.97
CA ALA A 126 -5.04 23.02 12.33
C ALA A 126 -3.51 23.09 12.43
N GLY A 127 -2.88 21.95 12.69
CA GLY A 127 -1.43 21.86 12.79
C GLY A 127 -0.70 21.90 11.44
N ASP A 128 -1.41 21.57 10.36
CA ASP A 128 -0.88 21.61 8.98
C ASP A 128 -2.03 21.77 7.98
N GLN A 129 -1.67 22.03 6.74
CA GLN A 129 -2.58 22.00 5.60
C GLN A 129 -2.98 20.55 5.30
N GLY A 130 -4.18 20.36 4.75
CA GLY A 130 -4.63 19.03 4.38
C GLY A 130 -5.84 19.06 3.46
N LEU A 131 -6.00 17.98 2.73
CA LEU A 131 -7.22 17.65 1.99
C LEU A 131 -7.52 16.15 2.19
N MET A 132 -8.80 15.79 2.20
CA MET A 132 -9.23 14.43 2.45
C MET A 132 -10.18 13.97 1.35
N PHE A 133 -10.09 12.67 1.03
CA PHE A 133 -11.03 11.99 0.17
C PHE A 133 -11.77 10.92 0.96
N GLY A 134 -13.05 10.73 0.68
CA GLY A 134 -13.86 9.67 1.26
C GLY A 134 -14.29 8.68 0.17
N TYR A 135 -14.32 7.39 0.52
CA TYR A 135 -14.84 6.34 -0.35
C TYR A 135 -15.56 5.27 0.48
N ALA A 136 -16.72 4.81 -0.02
CA ALA A 136 -17.44 3.68 0.54
C ALA A 136 -18.15 2.90 -0.58
N CYS A 137 -18.26 1.57 -0.44
CA CYS A 137 -18.98 0.72 -1.38
C CYS A 137 -19.75 -0.39 -0.64
N LYS A 138 -20.57 -1.16 -1.37
CA LYS A 138 -21.41 -2.23 -0.80
C LYS A 138 -20.84 -3.63 -1.02
N GLU A 139 -19.53 -3.75 -1.26
CA GLU A 139 -18.90 -5.05 -1.54
C GLU A 139 -18.70 -5.88 -0.26
N THR A 140 -18.60 -5.23 0.88
CA THR A 140 -18.44 -5.88 2.19
C THR A 140 -19.35 -5.25 3.23
N PRO A 141 -19.67 -5.96 4.33
CA PRO A 141 -20.47 -5.39 5.43
C PRO A 141 -19.83 -4.15 6.05
N GLU A 142 -18.52 -4.02 5.98
CA GLU A 142 -17.75 -2.88 6.46
C GLU A 142 -17.79 -1.67 5.50
N LEU A 143 -18.54 -1.77 4.39
CA LEU A 143 -18.63 -0.76 3.34
C LEU A 143 -17.29 -0.44 2.67
N MET A 144 -16.41 -1.40 2.66
CA MET A 144 -15.06 -1.33 2.10
C MET A 144 -14.93 -2.19 0.83
N PRO A 145 -14.02 -1.84 -0.09
CA PRO A 145 -13.72 -2.68 -1.25
C PRO A 145 -13.27 -4.08 -0.85
N LEU A 146 -13.77 -5.09 -1.56
CA LEU A 146 -13.47 -6.49 -1.28
C LEU A 146 -11.97 -6.83 -1.32
N PRO A 147 -11.16 -6.36 -2.32
CA PRO A 147 -9.75 -6.72 -2.39
C PRO A 147 -8.97 -6.35 -1.14
N ILE A 148 -9.16 -5.11 -0.62
CA ILE A 148 -8.43 -4.67 0.57
C ILE A 148 -8.89 -5.40 1.83
N MET A 149 -10.18 -5.68 1.96
CA MET A 149 -10.71 -6.42 3.12
C MET A 149 -10.20 -7.86 3.14
N LEU A 150 -10.15 -8.53 2.00
CA LEU A 150 -9.56 -9.88 1.90
C LEU A 150 -8.06 -9.84 2.18
N ALA A 151 -7.32 -8.87 1.65
CA ALA A 151 -5.90 -8.73 1.94
C ALA A 151 -5.65 -8.54 3.45
N HIS A 152 -6.40 -7.65 4.13
CA HIS A 152 -6.29 -7.48 5.59
C HIS A 152 -6.60 -8.77 6.36
N ARG A 153 -7.67 -9.47 6.01
CA ARG A 153 -8.07 -10.72 6.66
C ARG A 153 -7.05 -11.83 6.46
N LEU A 154 -6.43 -11.93 5.27
CA LEU A 154 -5.35 -12.89 4.99
C LEU A 154 -4.12 -12.59 5.86
N ALA A 155 -3.67 -11.33 5.90
CA ALA A 155 -2.54 -10.90 6.72
C ALA A 155 -2.77 -11.21 8.20
N LYS A 156 -3.97 -10.90 8.71
CA LYS A 156 -4.38 -11.23 10.09
C LYS A 156 -4.39 -12.73 10.35
N LYS A 157 -4.94 -13.54 9.42
CA LYS A 157 -5.00 -15.00 9.58
C LYS A 157 -3.61 -15.63 9.64
N VAL A 158 -2.66 -15.18 8.82
CA VAL A 158 -1.26 -15.64 8.90
C VAL A 158 -0.63 -15.30 10.26
N ALA A 159 -0.84 -14.07 10.74
CA ALA A 159 -0.35 -13.65 12.05
C ALA A 159 -0.99 -14.46 13.21
N GLU A 160 -2.28 -14.81 13.12
CA GLU A 160 -2.96 -15.67 14.08
C GLU A 160 -2.35 -17.07 14.13
N LEU A 161 -2.12 -17.71 12.98
CA LEU A 161 -1.52 -19.04 12.91
C LEU A 161 -0.07 -19.07 13.40
N ARG A 162 0.67 -17.99 13.20
CA ARG A 162 1.99 -17.81 13.80
C ARG A 162 1.91 -17.71 15.34
N LYS A 163 1.05 -16.84 15.86
CA LYS A 163 0.91 -16.58 17.31
C LYS A 163 0.33 -17.77 18.07
N SER A 164 -0.58 -18.55 17.43
CA SER A 164 -1.11 -19.79 18.04
C SER A 164 -0.09 -20.93 18.07
N GLY A 165 0.99 -20.83 17.31
CA GLY A 165 1.99 -21.89 17.17
C GLY A 165 1.58 -23.02 16.21
N GLU A 166 0.48 -22.87 15.47
CA GLU A 166 0.07 -23.82 14.44
C GLU A 166 1.04 -23.82 13.25
N LEU A 167 1.60 -22.65 12.91
CA LEU A 167 2.67 -22.49 11.92
C LEU A 167 3.91 -21.83 12.57
N PRO A 168 4.66 -22.58 13.39
CA PRO A 168 5.72 -22.02 14.26
C PRO A 168 6.95 -21.52 13.48
N TYR A 169 7.09 -21.92 12.23
CA TYR A 169 8.16 -21.45 11.34
C TYR A 169 7.96 -20.04 10.79
N LEU A 170 6.74 -19.48 10.91
CA LEU A 170 6.46 -18.12 10.45
C LEU A 170 7.12 -17.08 11.37
N ARG A 171 7.59 -16.00 10.74
CA ARG A 171 8.14 -14.82 11.41
C ARG A 171 7.14 -13.65 11.30
N PRO A 172 7.37 -12.54 12.02
CA PRO A 172 6.37 -11.46 12.09
C PRO A 172 6.10 -10.70 10.79
N ASP A 173 7.08 -10.60 9.89
CA ASP A 173 6.93 -9.85 8.64
C ASP A 173 6.23 -10.65 7.56
N GLY A 174 5.46 -9.96 6.75
CA GLY A 174 4.83 -10.51 5.57
C GLY A 174 3.85 -9.55 4.91
N LYS A 175 3.42 -9.95 3.71
CA LYS A 175 2.48 -9.20 2.87
C LYS A 175 1.46 -10.13 2.24
N THR A 176 0.28 -9.60 2.00
CA THR A 176 -0.78 -10.28 1.26
C THR A 176 -1.35 -9.34 0.21
N GLN A 177 -1.69 -9.89 -0.95
CA GLN A 177 -2.28 -9.13 -2.05
C GLN A 177 -3.42 -9.95 -2.64
N VAL A 178 -4.51 -9.29 -2.98
CA VAL A 178 -5.68 -9.90 -3.63
C VAL A 178 -6.05 -9.10 -4.87
N THR A 179 -6.17 -9.79 -6.00
CA THR A 179 -6.70 -9.25 -7.25
C THR A 179 -8.09 -9.81 -7.47
N VAL A 180 -9.07 -8.94 -7.59
CA VAL A 180 -10.47 -9.27 -7.85
C VAL A 180 -10.81 -8.96 -9.31
N GLU A 181 -11.47 -9.88 -9.98
CA GLU A 181 -12.09 -9.66 -11.27
C GLU A 181 -13.50 -9.11 -11.09
N TYR A 182 -13.81 -8.06 -11.80
CA TYR A 182 -15.13 -7.44 -11.87
C TYR A 182 -15.72 -7.62 -13.28
N ALA A 183 -17.02 -7.86 -13.33
CA ALA A 183 -17.81 -7.87 -14.56
C ALA A 183 -18.92 -6.82 -14.43
N ASP A 184 -18.93 -5.84 -15.34
CA ASP A 184 -19.88 -4.72 -15.32
C ASP A 184 -19.99 -4.03 -13.95
N GLY A 185 -18.84 -3.83 -13.28
CA GLY A 185 -18.73 -3.20 -11.96
C GLY A 185 -19.08 -4.07 -10.75
N HIS A 186 -19.40 -5.35 -10.97
CA HIS A 186 -19.73 -6.31 -9.90
C HIS A 186 -18.61 -7.33 -9.68
N VAL A 187 -18.34 -7.67 -8.43
CA VAL A 187 -17.41 -8.75 -8.07
C VAL A 187 -17.81 -10.04 -8.77
N LYS A 188 -16.88 -10.66 -9.47
CA LYS A 188 -17.08 -11.93 -10.18
C LYS A 188 -16.32 -13.09 -9.54
N ARG A 189 -15.01 -12.95 -9.38
CA ARG A 189 -14.12 -13.97 -8.82
C ARG A 189 -12.80 -13.37 -8.34
N ILE A 190 -12.01 -14.17 -7.65
CA ILE A 190 -10.62 -13.83 -7.32
C ILE A 190 -9.72 -14.28 -8.47
N GLU A 191 -9.04 -13.33 -9.09
CA GLU A 191 -8.06 -13.62 -10.14
C GLU A 191 -6.74 -14.12 -9.57
N ALA A 192 -6.24 -13.48 -8.49
CA ALA A 192 -4.96 -13.84 -7.89
C ALA A 192 -4.92 -13.56 -6.38
N VAL A 193 -4.22 -14.43 -5.67
CA VAL A 193 -3.84 -14.25 -4.26
C VAL A 193 -2.34 -14.38 -4.14
N VAL A 194 -1.70 -13.38 -3.54
CA VAL A 194 -0.26 -13.40 -3.22
C VAL A 194 -0.11 -13.37 -1.70
N ILE A 195 0.69 -14.28 -1.15
CA ILE A 195 1.08 -14.29 0.26
C ILE A 195 2.59 -14.42 0.30
N ALA A 196 3.27 -13.41 0.83
CA ALA A 196 4.69 -13.44 1.13
C ALA A 196 4.87 -13.35 2.65
N CYS A 197 5.58 -14.28 3.23
CA CYS A 197 5.82 -14.32 4.68
C CYS A 197 7.28 -14.62 4.97
N GLN A 198 7.83 -13.91 5.93
CA GLN A 198 9.13 -14.24 6.52
C GLN A 198 8.98 -15.56 7.28
N HIS A 199 9.97 -16.45 7.15
CA HIS A 199 9.92 -17.77 7.72
C HIS A 199 11.31 -18.26 8.14
N ASP A 200 11.34 -19.33 8.90
CA ASP A 200 12.55 -20.04 9.27
C ASP A 200 13.17 -20.75 8.06
N GLU A 201 14.49 -20.82 8.02
CA GLU A 201 15.25 -21.47 6.93
C GLU A 201 15.03 -22.99 6.90
N SER A 202 14.57 -23.59 7.98
CA SER A 202 14.31 -25.03 8.09
C SER A 202 13.11 -25.54 7.31
N VAL A 203 12.24 -24.62 6.80
CA VAL A 203 11.05 -24.96 6.05
C VAL A 203 11.23 -24.62 4.57
N ASP A 204 10.84 -25.54 3.70
CA ASP A 204 10.88 -25.32 2.25
C ASP A 204 9.63 -24.57 1.72
N GLN A 205 9.76 -24.06 0.51
CA GLN A 205 8.73 -23.26 -0.14
C GLN A 205 7.45 -24.06 -0.42
N GLU A 206 7.58 -25.34 -0.72
CA GLU A 206 6.42 -26.19 -1.02
C GLU A 206 5.56 -26.39 0.22
N ARG A 207 6.18 -26.65 1.37
CA ARG A 207 5.49 -26.74 2.65
C ARG A 207 4.74 -25.46 3.01
N ILE A 208 5.40 -24.32 2.83
CA ILE A 208 4.75 -23.02 3.08
C ILE A 208 3.54 -22.84 2.17
N ARG A 209 3.70 -23.17 0.88
CA ARG A 209 2.63 -23.10 -0.10
C ARG A 209 1.44 -23.99 0.28
N GLU A 210 1.69 -25.24 0.63
CA GLU A 210 0.63 -26.18 1.07
C GLU A 210 -0.13 -25.65 2.29
N ASP A 211 0.57 -25.15 3.30
CA ASP A 211 -0.05 -24.63 4.51
C ASP A 211 -0.88 -23.37 4.24
N MET A 212 -0.42 -22.45 3.37
CA MET A 212 -1.20 -21.27 2.97
C MET A 212 -2.48 -21.68 2.21
N LEU A 213 -2.38 -22.61 1.28
CA LEU A 213 -3.53 -23.13 0.52
C LEU A 213 -4.54 -23.89 1.39
N ARG A 214 -4.07 -24.57 2.43
CA ARG A 214 -4.91 -25.41 3.30
C ARG A 214 -5.51 -24.63 4.47
N MET A 215 -4.76 -23.71 5.10
CA MET A 215 -5.12 -23.14 6.39
C MET A 215 -5.47 -21.65 6.33
N VAL A 216 -4.94 -20.93 5.36
CA VAL A 216 -5.11 -19.47 5.29
C VAL A 216 -6.19 -19.09 4.28
N ILE A 217 -6.03 -19.48 3.03
CA ILE A 217 -6.92 -19.05 1.95
C ILE A 217 -8.36 -19.51 2.18
N PRO A 218 -8.66 -20.80 2.47
CA PRO A 218 -10.02 -21.26 2.68
C PRO A 218 -10.68 -20.71 3.95
N ALA A 219 -9.89 -20.26 4.92
CA ALA A 219 -10.40 -19.66 6.14
C ALA A 219 -10.86 -18.20 5.96
N VAL A 220 -10.46 -17.56 4.85
CA VAL A 220 -10.67 -16.12 4.61
C VAL A 220 -11.51 -15.85 3.37
N ILE A 221 -11.21 -16.54 2.27
CA ILE A 221 -11.83 -16.28 0.97
C ILE A 221 -13.00 -17.28 0.77
N PRO A 222 -14.22 -16.79 0.53
CA PRO A 222 -15.36 -17.64 0.20
C PRO A 222 -15.09 -18.53 -1.02
N ALA A 223 -15.46 -19.81 -0.92
CA ALA A 223 -15.17 -20.79 -1.94
C ALA A 223 -15.82 -20.46 -3.31
N GLU A 224 -16.96 -19.79 -3.29
CA GLU A 224 -17.69 -19.34 -4.48
C GLU A 224 -16.96 -18.26 -5.28
N LEU A 225 -15.96 -17.61 -4.71
CA LEU A 225 -15.11 -16.63 -5.39
C LEU A 225 -13.83 -17.25 -5.98
N LEU A 226 -13.56 -18.50 -5.69
CA LEU A 226 -12.38 -19.23 -6.16
C LEU A 226 -12.77 -20.23 -7.26
N ASP A 227 -11.92 -20.34 -8.28
CA ASP A 227 -12.09 -21.30 -9.36
C ASP A 227 -10.74 -21.89 -9.81
N ASP A 228 -10.75 -22.73 -10.86
CA ASP A 228 -9.56 -23.35 -11.42
C ASP A 228 -8.61 -22.38 -12.14
N GLN A 229 -9.07 -21.16 -12.42
CA GLN A 229 -8.27 -20.08 -13.01
C GLN A 229 -7.63 -19.17 -11.95
N THR A 230 -8.03 -19.27 -10.69
CA THR A 230 -7.46 -18.47 -9.59
C THR A 230 -5.99 -18.80 -9.40
N LYS A 231 -5.14 -17.78 -9.46
CA LYS A 231 -3.68 -17.91 -9.35
C LYS A 231 -3.23 -17.73 -7.91
N TYR A 232 -2.38 -18.61 -7.44
CA TYR A 232 -1.83 -18.56 -6.08
C TYR A 232 -0.31 -18.40 -6.11
N PHE A 233 0.19 -17.28 -5.57
CA PHE A 233 1.60 -16.98 -5.43
C PHE A 233 1.97 -16.94 -3.94
N VAL A 234 2.70 -17.95 -3.49
CA VAL A 234 3.19 -18.01 -2.11
C VAL A 234 4.69 -17.85 -2.11
N ASN A 235 5.20 -16.86 -1.39
CA ASN A 235 6.61 -16.44 -1.37
C ASN A 235 7.24 -16.30 -2.78
N ALA A 236 6.44 -16.02 -3.78
CA ALA A 236 6.84 -15.87 -5.16
C ALA A 236 7.43 -14.47 -5.41
N ILE A 237 8.53 -14.14 -4.73
CA ILE A 237 9.32 -12.95 -5.03
C ILE A 237 10.07 -13.20 -6.34
N GLY A 238 10.02 -12.23 -7.28
CA GLY A 238 10.76 -12.31 -8.54
C GLY A 238 9.92 -12.69 -9.77
N VAL A 239 8.59 -12.64 -9.68
CA VAL A 239 7.74 -12.71 -10.87
C VAL A 239 7.93 -11.45 -11.71
N ALA A 240 8.37 -11.62 -12.96
CA ALA A 240 8.72 -10.48 -13.81
C ALA A 240 7.50 -9.81 -14.48
N ARG A 241 6.45 -10.55 -14.78
CA ARG A 241 5.26 -10.02 -15.46
C ARG A 241 4.27 -9.44 -14.47
N PRO A 242 3.61 -8.30 -14.77
CA PRO A 242 2.49 -7.80 -13.97
C PRO A 242 1.40 -8.86 -13.81
N VAL A 243 0.75 -8.90 -12.66
CA VAL A 243 -0.41 -9.77 -12.40
C VAL A 243 -1.63 -9.26 -13.15
N SER A 244 -1.78 -7.92 -13.20
CA SER A 244 -2.83 -7.22 -13.93
C SER A 244 -2.35 -5.85 -14.40
N VAL A 245 -3.00 -5.34 -15.44
CA VAL A 245 -2.91 -3.94 -15.89
C VAL A 245 -4.32 -3.41 -15.91
N ARG A 246 -4.54 -2.20 -15.43
CA ARG A 246 -5.82 -1.51 -15.47
C ARG A 246 -5.62 -0.09 -15.98
N VAL A 247 -6.52 0.33 -16.85
CA VAL A 247 -6.63 1.71 -17.34
C VAL A 247 -7.96 2.29 -16.87
N GLU A 248 -7.94 3.53 -16.46
CA GLU A 248 -9.12 4.35 -16.17
C GLU A 248 -8.96 5.67 -16.91
N THR A 249 -9.89 5.98 -17.80
CA THR A 249 -9.82 7.15 -18.68
C THR A 249 -10.80 8.25 -18.29
N PHE A 250 -11.63 8.02 -17.27
CA PHE A 250 -12.66 8.98 -16.85
C PHE A 250 -13.54 9.46 -18.00
N GLU A 251 -13.89 8.57 -18.93
CA GLU A 251 -14.71 8.84 -20.11
C GLU A 251 -14.09 9.86 -21.09
N THR A 252 -12.79 10.09 -21.02
CA THR A 252 -12.08 11.03 -21.91
C THR A 252 -11.45 10.37 -23.15
N ALA A 253 -11.40 9.03 -23.20
CA ALA A 253 -10.80 8.29 -24.29
C ALA A 253 -11.78 8.08 -25.47
N SER A 254 -11.22 7.95 -26.65
CA SER A 254 -11.95 7.59 -27.87
C SER A 254 -11.99 6.07 -28.15
N LEU A 255 -11.25 5.29 -27.36
CA LEU A 255 -11.25 3.82 -27.38
C LEU A 255 -11.78 3.28 -26.05
N SER A 256 -12.23 2.03 -26.07
CA SER A 256 -12.53 1.32 -24.82
C SER A 256 -11.26 1.11 -24.00
N GLU A 257 -11.40 1.03 -22.68
CA GLU A 257 -10.27 0.83 -21.77
C GLU A 257 -9.60 -0.53 -22.02
N GLU A 258 -10.37 -1.55 -22.40
CA GLU A 258 -9.87 -2.87 -22.77
C GLU A 258 -8.90 -2.81 -23.97
N LEU A 259 -9.27 -2.05 -25.02
CA LEU A 259 -8.39 -1.87 -26.18
C LEU A 259 -7.13 -1.08 -25.82
N ILE A 260 -7.25 -0.10 -24.93
CA ILE A 260 -6.07 0.65 -24.44
C ILE A 260 -5.16 -0.28 -23.63
N GLU A 261 -5.71 -1.16 -22.78
CA GLU A 261 -4.94 -2.17 -22.04
C GLU A 261 -4.21 -3.14 -22.99
N GLU A 262 -4.86 -3.57 -24.09
CA GLU A 262 -4.22 -4.39 -25.14
C GLU A 262 -3.06 -3.66 -25.81
N LEU A 263 -3.24 -2.40 -26.19
CA LEU A 263 -2.17 -1.57 -26.76
C LEU A 263 -1.00 -1.39 -25.79
N ILE A 264 -1.28 -1.17 -24.52
CA ILE A 264 -0.23 -1.08 -23.48
C ILE A 264 0.55 -2.39 -23.40
N ASN A 265 -0.13 -3.52 -23.26
CA ASN A 265 0.52 -4.83 -23.18
C ASN A 265 1.32 -5.19 -24.44
N LYS A 266 0.89 -4.71 -25.62
CA LYS A 266 1.56 -4.93 -26.89
C LYS A 266 2.85 -4.10 -27.04
N HIS A 267 2.79 -2.83 -26.67
CA HIS A 267 3.85 -1.86 -26.97
C HIS A 267 4.77 -1.54 -25.80
N PHE A 268 4.39 -1.89 -24.56
CA PHE A 268 5.18 -1.60 -23.38
C PHE A 268 5.57 -2.91 -22.67
N ASP A 269 6.86 -3.14 -22.57
CA ASP A 269 7.38 -4.24 -21.76
C ASP A 269 7.44 -3.80 -20.29
N LEU A 270 6.43 -4.19 -19.51
CA LEU A 270 6.26 -3.80 -18.12
C LEU A 270 7.09 -4.65 -17.13
N ARG A 271 7.98 -5.51 -17.64
CA ARG A 271 8.90 -6.26 -16.78
C ARG A 271 9.96 -5.35 -16.17
N PRO A 272 10.35 -5.52 -14.89
CA PRO A 272 11.28 -4.64 -14.20
C PRO A 272 12.60 -4.41 -14.96
N ALA A 273 13.21 -5.47 -15.51
CA ALA A 273 14.45 -5.35 -16.27
C ALA A 273 14.28 -4.53 -17.57
N ALA A 274 13.11 -4.62 -18.21
CA ALA A 274 12.80 -3.85 -19.40
C ALA A 274 12.56 -2.37 -19.06
N ILE A 275 11.83 -2.09 -17.99
CA ILE A 275 11.60 -0.72 -17.47
C ILE A 275 12.94 -0.07 -17.14
N ILE A 276 13.81 -0.75 -16.38
CA ILE A 276 15.15 -0.25 -16.03
C ILE A 276 15.96 0.08 -17.28
N ARG A 277 15.94 -0.81 -18.27
CA ARG A 277 16.68 -0.63 -19.53
C ARG A 277 16.10 0.48 -20.40
N ASN A 278 14.79 0.48 -20.61
CA ASN A 278 14.11 1.39 -21.54
C ASN A 278 14.14 2.84 -21.02
N PHE A 279 14.10 3.03 -19.73
CA PHE A 279 14.18 4.34 -19.08
C PHE A 279 15.58 4.68 -18.57
N ASP A 280 16.57 3.81 -18.81
CA ASP A 280 17.98 4.00 -18.38
C ASP A 280 18.09 4.36 -16.88
N LEU A 281 17.30 3.65 -16.03
CA LEU A 281 17.16 3.96 -14.61
C LEU A 281 18.41 3.67 -13.76
N ARG A 282 19.51 3.22 -14.37
CA ARG A 282 20.81 3.06 -13.67
C ARG A 282 21.66 4.33 -13.70
N LYS A 283 21.20 5.39 -14.34
CA LYS A 283 21.84 6.70 -14.28
C LYS A 283 21.54 7.41 -12.98
N PRO A 284 22.46 8.23 -12.45
CA PRO A 284 22.26 8.97 -11.20
C PRO A 284 21.41 10.24 -11.43
N ILE A 285 20.11 10.07 -11.70
CA ILE A 285 19.17 11.17 -11.98
C ILE A 285 18.27 11.52 -10.77
N TYR A 286 18.24 10.69 -9.74
CA TYR A 286 17.19 10.67 -8.70
C TYR A 286 17.17 11.90 -7.79
N ARG A 287 18.32 12.46 -7.43
CA ARG A 287 18.37 13.64 -6.55
C ARG A 287 17.57 14.82 -7.11
N ASN A 288 17.65 15.05 -8.41
CA ASN A 288 16.96 16.15 -9.07
C ASN A 288 15.44 15.92 -9.21
N LEU A 289 14.99 14.67 -9.02
CA LEU A 289 13.59 14.27 -9.06
C LEU A 289 12.90 14.37 -7.72
N ALA A 290 13.65 14.43 -6.61
CA ALA A 290 13.10 14.32 -5.26
C ALA A 290 12.15 15.48 -4.88
N CYS A 291 12.27 16.63 -5.54
CA CYS A 291 11.45 17.82 -5.29
C CYS A 291 10.65 18.22 -6.53
N TYR A 292 9.46 18.77 -6.30
CA TYR A 292 8.63 19.43 -7.33
C TYR A 292 7.99 18.47 -8.36
N GLY A 293 7.83 17.22 -8.02
CA GLY A 293 7.16 16.21 -8.85
C GLY A 293 8.07 15.46 -9.80
N HIS A 294 7.58 14.30 -10.27
CA HIS A 294 8.28 13.39 -11.17
C HIS A 294 7.77 13.49 -12.62
N PHE A 295 6.75 14.29 -12.87
CA PHE A 295 6.12 14.53 -14.17
C PHE A 295 5.95 16.03 -14.40
N GLY A 296 5.81 16.42 -15.68
CA GLY A 296 5.65 17.83 -16.06
C GLY A 296 6.94 18.64 -15.89
N ARG A 297 8.10 18.01 -16.02
CA ARG A 297 9.43 18.57 -15.76
C ARG A 297 10.29 18.60 -17.06
N PRO A 298 9.91 19.39 -18.08
CA PRO A 298 10.58 19.38 -19.38
C PRO A 298 12.07 19.76 -19.28
N GLU A 299 12.45 20.48 -18.25
CA GLU A 299 13.85 20.87 -17.99
C GLU A 299 14.75 19.69 -17.58
N LEU A 300 14.19 18.53 -17.24
CA LEU A 300 14.95 17.38 -16.76
C LEU A 300 15.13 16.25 -17.80
N ASP A 301 14.56 16.36 -19.00
CA ASP A 301 14.56 15.32 -20.05
C ASP A 301 14.28 13.91 -19.48
N LEU A 302 13.15 13.76 -18.81
CA LEU A 302 12.79 12.52 -18.13
C LEU A 302 12.36 11.45 -19.15
N PRO A 303 12.97 10.24 -19.13
CA PRO A 303 12.71 9.25 -20.17
C PRO A 303 11.26 8.72 -20.17
N TRP A 304 10.54 8.78 -19.06
CA TRP A 304 9.12 8.36 -18.97
C TRP A 304 8.12 9.41 -19.46
N GLU A 305 8.56 10.65 -19.74
CA GLU A 305 7.73 11.70 -20.34
C GLU A 305 7.90 11.78 -21.85
N ARG A 306 8.74 10.94 -22.47
CA ARG A 306 8.95 10.92 -23.90
C ARG A 306 7.71 10.43 -24.63
N THR A 307 7.39 11.09 -25.74
CA THR A 307 6.23 10.79 -26.60
C THR A 307 6.63 10.02 -27.85
N ASP A 308 7.73 9.30 -27.81
CA ASP A 308 8.33 8.54 -28.92
C ASP A 308 7.42 7.46 -29.52
N LYS A 309 6.41 7.02 -28.77
CA LYS A 309 5.41 6.04 -29.22
C LYS A 309 4.06 6.64 -29.60
N ALA A 310 3.89 7.96 -29.47
CA ALA A 310 2.59 8.60 -29.67
C ALA A 310 2.03 8.38 -31.09
N ASP A 311 2.87 8.56 -32.13
CA ASP A 311 2.44 8.35 -33.52
C ASP A 311 2.09 6.89 -33.81
N LEU A 312 2.89 5.95 -33.32
CA LEU A 312 2.64 4.51 -33.45
C LEU A 312 1.30 4.12 -32.81
N LEU A 313 1.04 4.58 -31.60
CA LEU A 313 -0.21 4.30 -30.88
C LEU A 313 -1.41 4.96 -31.58
N ALA A 314 -1.25 6.18 -32.08
CA ALA A 314 -2.30 6.88 -32.83
C ALA A 314 -2.67 6.16 -34.14
N ASP A 315 -1.70 5.63 -34.87
CA ASP A 315 -1.94 4.89 -36.10
C ASP A 315 -2.61 3.53 -35.86
N GLU A 316 -2.18 2.79 -34.84
CA GLU A 316 -2.88 1.55 -34.45
C GLU A 316 -4.29 1.81 -33.93
N MET A 317 -4.51 2.89 -33.19
CA MET A 317 -5.83 3.29 -32.74
C MET A 317 -6.78 3.56 -33.92
N LYS A 318 -6.30 4.26 -34.97
CA LYS A 318 -7.09 4.50 -36.21
C LYS A 318 -7.43 3.18 -36.92
N ALA A 319 -6.47 2.25 -36.98
CA ALA A 319 -6.68 0.96 -37.61
C ALA A 319 -7.76 0.15 -36.86
N LEU A 320 -7.70 0.09 -35.53
CA LEU A 320 -8.70 -0.59 -34.71
C LEU A 320 -10.10 0.01 -34.82
N ASN A 321 -10.22 1.35 -34.87
CA ASN A 321 -11.51 2.01 -35.07
C ASN A 321 -12.12 1.68 -36.44
N ASN A 322 -11.32 1.70 -37.50
CA ASN A 322 -11.77 1.35 -38.86
C ASN A 322 -12.24 -0.11 -38.96
N ASP A 323 -11.58 -1.03 -38.27
CA ASP A 323 -11.96 -2.45 -38.22
C ASP A 323 -13.30 -2.66 -37.49
N MET A 324 -13.53 -1.93 -36.40
CA MET A 324 -14.80 -1.97 -35.66
C MET A 324 -15.98 -1.40 -36.51
N GLU A 325 -15.79 -0.27 -37.14
CA GLU A 325 -16.81 0.33 -38.05
C GLU A 325 -17.16 -0.60 -39.23
N ASN A 326 -16.18 -1.29 -39.79
CA ASN A 326 -16.39 -2.27 -40.87
C ASN A 326 -17.14 -3.52 -40.41
N GLN A 327 -16.94 -3.96 -39.15
CA GLN A 327 -17.67 -5.11 -38.58
C GLN A 327 -19.12 -4.76 -38.27
N GLU A 328 -19.39 -3.57 -37.74
CA GLU A 328 -20.75 -3.09 -37.49
C GLU A 328 -21.53 -2.83 -38.79
N GLY A 329 -20.86 -2.27 -39.82
CA GLY A 329 -21.45 -2.07 -41.12
C GLY A 329 -21.85 -3.36 -41.85
N ASN A 330 -21.10 -4.45 -41.64
CA ASN A 330 -21.42 -5.77 -42.19
C ASN A 330 -22.51 -6.50 -41.41
N ALA A 331 -22.64 -6.28 -40.13
CA ALA A 331 -23.70 -6.88 -39.31
C ALA A 331 -25.09 -6.28 -39.60
N GLY A 332 -25.14 -5.03 -40.05
CA GLY A 332 -26.39 -4.33 -40.44
C GLY A 332 -26.95 -4.69 -41.82
N GLN A 333 -26.19 -5.37 -42.69
CA GLN A 333 -26.63 -5.74 -44.04
C GLN A 333 -27.16 -7.19 -44.18
N GLY A 334 -27.22 -7.92 -43.05
CA GLY A 334 -27.64 -9.33 -42.99
C GLY A 334 -29.05 -9.59 -42.41
N GLN A 335 -29.94 -8.55 -42.39
CA GLN A 335 -31.35 -8.74 -42.01
C GLN A 335 -32.30 -8.54 -43.17
#